data_0a3325a9ad5e60a7d11fe60a506e6544
#
_entry.id   0a3325a9ad5e60a7d11fe60a506e6544
#
_cell.length_a   1.000
_cell.length_b   1.000
_cell.length_c   1.000
_cell.angle_alpha   90.00
_cell.angle_beta   90.00
_cell.angle_gamma   90.00
#
_symmetry.space_group_name_H-M   'P 1'
#
loop_
_entity.id
_entity.type
_entity.pdbx_description
1 polymer ?
#
loop_
_entity_poly.entity_id
_entity_poly.type
_entity_poly.pdbx_seq_one_letter_code
_entity_poly.pdbx_strand_id
1 'polypeptide(L)'
;MKLENQLIDRLNIGKNRYGHGVRVDSDTTKWGTPANSWVEMAREELLDAIIYIVADYIRNHEDPRVISEPDDNKRILEYANNIERIKNPSHKLQIWNLTNLLHSQLFTGDQRTF
;
A
#
# COMPACT_ATOMS: atom_id res chain seq x y z
N MET A 1 -11.15 18.25 0.85
CA MET A 1 -11.36 17.77 2.24
C MET A 1 -10.05 17.84 3.00
N LYS A 2 -10.10 18.31 4.23
CA LYS A 2 -8.91 18.38 5.07
C LYS A 2 -8.49 16.98 5.52
N LEU A 3 -7.19 16.76 5.64
CA LEU A 3 -6.62 15.49 6.09
C LEU A 3 -7.20 15.05 7.44
N GLU A 4 -7.38 15.99 8.36
CA GLU A 4 -7.94 15.70 9.69
C GLU A 4 -9.28 14.98 9.60
N ASN A 5 -10.18 15.46 8.76
CA ASN A 5 -11.51 14.85 8.61
C ASN A 5 -11.41 13.44 8.02
N GLN A 6 -10.50 13.23 7.09
CA GLN A 6 -10.28 11.93 6.50
C GLN A 6 -9.73 10.94 7.53
N LEU A 7 -8.82 11.39 8.38
CA LEU A 7 -8.27 10.56 9.44
C LEU A 7 -9.33 10.20 10.48
N ILE A 8 -10.16 11.18 10.86
CA ILE A 8 -11.26 10.94 11.81
C ILE A 8 -12.21 9.87 11.26
N ASP A 9 -12.58 9.97 9.99
CA ASP A 9 -13.47 8.99 9.36
C ASP A 9 -12.85 7.59 9.40
N ARG A 10 -11.56 7.45 9.08
CA ARG A 10 -10.87 6.15 9.11
C ARG A 10 -10.80 5.59 10.53
N LEU A 11 -10.50 6.42 11.51
CA LEU A 11 -10.46 6.00 12.91
C LEU A 11 -11.83 5.51 13.38
N ASN A 12 -12.90 6.20 13.00
CA ASN A 12 -14.26 5.81 13.35
C ASN A 12 -14.66 4.49 12.69
N ILE A 13 -14.29 4.28 11.44
CA ILE A 13 -14.55 3.01 10.75
C ILE A 13 -13.86 1.85 11.50
N GLY A 14 -12.60 2.04 11.89
CA GLY A 14 -11.87 1.04 12.65
C GLY A 14 -12.51 0.75 14.00
N LYS A 15 -12.92 1.81 14.71
CA LYS A 15 -13.59 1.67 16.00
C LYS A 15 -14.88 0.87 15.90
N ASN A 16 -15.67 1.13 14.87
CA ASN A 16 -16.91 0.41 14.64
C ASN A 16 -16.65 -1.07 14.30
N ARG A 17 -15.60 -1.34 13.53
CA ARG A 17 -15.26 -2.70 13.10
C ARG A 17 -14.71 -3.55 14.24
N TYR A 18 -13.86 -2.99 15.08
CA TYR A 18 -13.12 -3.75 16.09
C TYR A 18 -13.64 -3.53 17.52
N GLY A 19 -14.61 -2.65 17.72
CA GLY A 19 -15.19 -2.39 19.04
C GLY A 19 -14.39 -1.42 19.91
N HIS A 20 -13.25 -0.94 19.44
CA HIS A 20 -12.42 0.03 20.16
C HIS A 20 -11.53 0.78 19.17
N GLY A 21 -11.00 1.92 19.61
CA GLY A 21 -10.04 2.70 18.81
C GLY A 21 -8.64 2.09 18.81
N VAL A 22 -7.73 2.78 18.16
CA VAL A 22 -6.31 2.36 18.12
C VAL A 22 -5.73 2.39 19.54
N ARG A 23 -5.04 1.32 19.89
CA ARG A 23 -4.31 1.19 21.16
C ARG A 23 -2.84 1.02 20.84
N VAL A 24 -2.03 2.02 21.15
CA VAL A 24 -0.62 2.06 20.68
C VAL A 24 0.23 0.91 21.22
N ASP A 25 -0.17 0.31 22.33
CA ASP A 25 0.52 -0.83 22.91
C ASP A 25 0.02 -2.19 22.43
N SER A 26 -0.90 -2.20 21.47
CA SER A 26 -1.39 -3.45 20.90
C SER A 26 -0.28 -4.20 20.17
N ASP A 27 -0.37 -5.53 20.22
CA ASP A 27 0.57 -6.41 19.50
C ASP A 27 0.10 -6.61 18.07
N THR A 28 0.82 -6.00 17.14
CA THR A 28 0.45 -6.04 15.71
C THR A 28 0.61 -7.42 15.09
N THR A 29 1.36 -8.33 15.71
CA THR A 29 1.49 -9.70 15.21
C THR A 29 0.14 -10.42 15.21
N LYS A 30 -0.78 -9.99 16.07
CA LYS A 30 -2.16 -10.54 16.09
C LYS A 30 -2.93 -10.18 14.83
N TRP A 31 -2.48 -9.21 14.06
CA TRP A 31 -3.07 -8.82 12.78
C TRP A 31 -2.23 -9.23 11.58
N GLY A 32 -1.22 -10.09 11.82
CA GLY A 32 -0.47 -10.74 10.75
C GLY A 32 0.89 -10.16 10.42
N THR A 33 1.37 -9.16 11.16
CA THR A 33 2.72 -8.66 10.92
C THR A 33 3.76 -9.64 11.48
N PRO A 34 4.94 -9.76 10.84
CA PRO A 34 5.98 -10.65 11.33
C PRO A 34 6.61 -10.21 12.64
N ALA A 35 6.53 -8.93 12.97
CA ALA A 35 7.03 -8.37 14.23
C ALA A 35 5.99 -7.43 14.82
N ASN A 36 6.03 -7.21 16.13
CA ASN A 36 5.15 -6.27 16.80
C ASN A 36 5.61 -4.84 16.47
N SER A 37 5.07 -4.28 15.41
CA SER A 37 5.53 -3.01 14.85
C SER A 37 4.45 -2.31 14.06
N TRP A 38 4.09 -1.09 14.46
CA TRP A 38 3.20 -0.23 13.68
C TRP A 38 3.82 0.16 12.33
N VAL A 39 5.16 0.24 12.26
CA VAL A 39 5.86 0.51 11.00
C VAL A 39 5.63 -0.64 10.01
N GLU A 40 5.67 -1.89 10.48
CA GLU A 40 5.35 -3.04 9.62
C GLU A 40 3.91 -3.00 9.11
N MET A 41 2.96 -2.57 9.95
CA MET A 41 1.58 -2.36 9.51
C MET A 41 1.52 -1.33 8.37
N ALA A 42 2.20 -0.20 8.55
CA ALA A 42 2.24 0.85 7.54
C ALA A 42 2.94 0.38 6.26
N ARG A 43 4.02 -0.38 6.40
CA ARG A 43 4.77 -0.91 5.26
C ARG A 43 3.89 -1.82 4.40
N GLU A 44 3.11 -2.69 5.02
CA GLU A 44 2.19 -3.56 4.31
C GLU A 44 1.13 -2.77 3.54
N GLU A 45 0.62 -1.69 4.13
CA GLU A 45 -0.35 -0.83 3.47
C GLU A 45 0.26 -0.10 2.27
N LEU A 46 1.54 0.30 2.34
CA LEU A 46 2.22 0.92 1.21
C LEU A 46 2.41 -0.07 0.06
N LEU A 47 2.73 -1.32 0.37
CA LEU A 47 2.84 -2.37 -0.65
C LEU A 47 1.48 -2.62 -1.30
N ASP A 48 0.42 -2.70 -0.52
CA ASP A 48 -0.93 -2.85 -1.04
C ASP A 48 -1.31 -1.66 -1.91
N ALA A 49 -0.95 -0.44 -1.50
CA ALA A 49 -1.23 0.75 -2.29
C ALA A 49 -0.59 0.69 -3.67
N ILE A 50 0.65 0.21 -3.77
CA ILE A 50 1.31 0.02 -5.07
C ILE A 50 0.51 -0.95 -5.93
N ILE A 51 0.10 -2.08 -5.36
CA ILE A 51 -0.69 -3.09 -6.07
C ILE A 51 -1.99 -2.48 -6.59
N TYR A 52 -2.69 -1.72 -5.75
CA TYR A 52 -3.98 -1.12 -6.12
C TYR A 52 -3.81 -0.07 -7.22
N ILE A 53 -2.75 0.74 -7.18
CA ILE A 53 -2.51 1.76 -8.21
C ILE A 53 -2.16 1.08 -9.55
N VAL A 54 -1.37 0.01 -9.54
CA VAL A 54 -1.08 -0.77 -10.74
C VAL A 54 -2.37 -1.37 -11.30
N ALA A 55 -3.20 -1.94 -10.44
CA ALA A 55 -4.48 -2.54 -10.86
C ALA A 55 -5.38 -1.48 -11.52
N ASP A 56 -5.45 -0.29 -10.92
CA ASP A 56 -6.23 0.82 -11.48
C ASP A 56 -5.71 1.24 -12.86
N TYR A 57 -4.39 1.31 -13.01
CA TYR A 57 -3.78 1.62 -14.30
C TYR A 57 -4.17 0.60 -15.36
N ILE A 58 -4.03 -0.70 -15.05
CA ILE A 58 -4.34 -1.77 -15.99
C ILE A 58 -5.81 -1.69 -16.40
N ARG A 59 -6.71 -1.53 -15.42
CA ARG A 59 -8.15 -1.48 -15.68
C ARG A 59 -8.54 -0.34 -16.62
N ASN A 60 -7.92 0.84 -16.44
CA ASN A 60 -8.39 2.06 -17.09
C ASN A 60 -7.58 2.48 -18.30
N HIS A 61 -6.38 1.93 -18.50
CA HIS A 61 -5.46 2.40 -19.54
C HIS A 61 -4.89 1.30 -20.42
N GLU A 62 -5.22 0.04 -20.16
CA GLU A 62 -4.72 -1.07 -20.95
C GLU A 62 -5.85 -1.81 -21.65
N ASP A 63 -5.47 -2.66 -22.60
CA ASP A 63 -6.43 -3.46 -23.35
C ASP A 63 -7.22 -4.39 -22.44
N PRO A 64 -8.48 -4.73 -22.80
CA PRO A 64 -9.24 -5.71 -22.05
C PRO A 64 -8.45 -7.01 -21.90
N ARG A 65 -8.47 -7.56 -20.70
CA ARG A 65 -7.74 -8.79 -20.46
C ARG A 65 -8.40 -9.99 -21.13
N VAL A 66 -7.56 -10.91 -21.58
CA VAL A 66 -8.01 -12.21 -22.02
C VAL A 66 -8.00 -13.11 -20.79
N ILE A 67 -9.15 -13.64 -20.41
CA ILE A 67 -9.28 -14.44 -19.20
C ILE A 67 -8.77 -15.85 -19.49
N SER A 68 -7.52 -16.10 -19.15
CA SER A 68 -6.95 -17.45 -19.21
C SER A 68 -6.33 -17.86 -17.89
N GLU A 69 -6.21 -16.92 -16.96
CA GLU A 69 -5.60 -17.10 -15.65
C GLU A 69 -6.63 -16.86 -14.55
N PRO A 70 -6.49 -17.49 -13.38
CA PRO A 70 -7.43 -17.26 -12.28
C PRO A 70 -7.35 -15.86 -11.68
N ASP A 71 -6.22 -15.16 -11.83
CA ASP A 71 -6.01 -13.82 -11.29
C ASP A 71 -5.00 -13.04 -12.16
N ASP A 72 -4.78 -11.79 -11.81
CA ASP A 72 -3.89 -10.90 -12.53
C ASP A 72 -2.55 -10.65 -11.79
N ASN A 73 -2.21 -11.45 -10.80
CA ASN A 73 -1.02 -11.21 -9.98
C ASN A 73 0.25 -11.11 -10.81
N LYS A 74 0.43 -12.00 -11.77
CA LYS A 74 1.61 -11.98 -12.64
C LYS A 74 1.66 -10.69 -13.45
N ARG A 75 0.53 -10.26 -13.98
CA ARG A 75 0.43 -9.04 -14.79
C ARG A 75 0.75 -7.82 -13.92
N ILE A 76 0.20 -7.77 -12.71
CA ILE A 76 0.49 -6.70 -11.75
C ILE A 76 1.99 -6.61 -11.46
N LEU A 77 2.64 -7.76 -11.21
CA LEU A 77 4.08 -7.80 -10.94
C LEU A 77 4.91 -7.30 -12.11
N GLU A 78 4.51 -7.63 -13.34
CA GLU A 78 5.21 -7.17 -14.53
C GLU A 78 5.23 -5.64 -14.62
N TYR A 79 4.10 -4.97 -14.31
CA TYR A 79 4.02 -3.51 -14.32
C TYR A 79 4.72 -2.90 -13.10
N ALA A 80 4.53 -3.48 -11.92
CA ALA A 80 5.13 -2.96 -10.70
C ALA A 80 6.66 -2.99 -10.75
N ASN A 81 7.23 -4.03 -11.37
CA ASN A 81 8.68 -4.19 -11.49
C ASN A 81 9.28 -3.45 -12.68
N ASN A 82 8.47 -2.87 -13.53
CA ASN A 82 8.95 -2.10 -14.66
C ASN A 82 8.06 -0.86 -14.86
N ILE A 83 8.35 0.18 -14.10
CA ILE A 83 7.56 1.41 -14.07
C ILE A 83 7.46 2.08 -15.45
N GLU A 84 8.44 1.83 -16.34
CA GLU A 84 8.41 2.40 -17.69
C GLU A 84 7.27 1.87 -18.54
N ARG A 85 6.69 0.72 -18.16
CA ARG A 85 5.50 0.18 -18.81
C ARG A 85 4.24 0.97 -18.47
N ILE A 86 4.27 1.75 -17.39
CA ILE A 86 3.12 2.56 -16.95
C ILE A 86 3.19 3.90 -17.68
N LYS A 87 2.29 4.10 -18.63
CA LYS A 87 2.33 5.27 -19.51
C LYS A 87 1.55 6.45 -18.96
N ASN A 88 0.66 6.25 -18.01
CA ASN A 88 -0.06 7.35 -17.40
C ASN A 88 0.83 8.07 -16.38
N PRO A 89 1.06 9.38 -16.54
CA PRO A 89 1.98 10.11 -15.66
C PRO A 89 1.58 10.10 -14.18
N SER A 90 0.29 10.19 -13.88
CA SER A 90 -0.19 10.21 -12.50
C SER A 90 0.08 8.88 -11.80
N HIS A 91 -0.25 7.77 -12.46
CA HIS A 91 0.00 6.44 -11.90
C HIS A 91 1.51 6.21 -11.71
N LYS A 92 2.29 6.56 -12.73
CA LYS A 92 3.74 6.40 -12.69
C LYS A 92 4.35 7.18 -11.53
N LEU A 93 3.93 8.43 -11.35
CA LEU A 93 4.45 9.28 -10.28
C LEU A 93 4.13 8.71 -8.90
N GLN A 94 2.90 8.25 -8.70
CA GLN A 94 2.50 7.73 -7.39
C GLN A 94 3.22 6.43 -7.05
N ILE A 95 3.41 5.54 -8.02
CA ILE A 95 4.16 4.30 -7.79
C ILE A 95 5.62 4.64 -7.46
N TRP A 96 6.21 5.60 -8.18
CA TRP A 96 7.56 6.06 -7.91
C TRP A 96 7.70 6.62 -6.49
N ASN A 97 6.74 7.46 -6.08
CA ASN A 97 6.73 8.05 -4.73
C ASN A 97 6.63 6.97 -3.65
N LEU A 98 5.71 6.02 -3.81
CA LEU A 98 5.51 4.95 -2.84
C LEU A 98 6.72 4.03 -2.74
N THR A 99 7.35 3.73 -3.88
CA THR A 99 8.56 2.91 -3.92
C THR A 99 9.70 3.61 -3.18
N ASN A 100 9.88 4.91 -3.42
CA ASN A 100 10.91 5.67 -2.72
C ASN A 100 10.63 5.74 -1.22
N LEU A 101 9.37 5.88 -0.82
CA LEU A 101 8.99 5.88 0.58
C LEU A 101 9.36 4.55 1.24
N LEU A 102 9.08 3.42 0.58
CA LEU A 102 9.46 2.10 1.09
C LEU A 102 10.97 1.94 1.27
N HIS A 103 11.76 2.61 0.44
CA HIS A 103 13.22 2.58 0.55
C HIS A 103 13.76 3.59 1.55
N SER A 104 12.89 4.40 2.16
CA SER A 104 13.34 5.34 3.18
C SER A 104 13.73 4.61 4.46
N GLN A 105 14.49 5.30 5.29
CA GLN A 105 15.11 4.74 6.48
C GLN A 105 14.13 4.11 7.46
N LEU A 106 12.97 4.74 7.64
CA LEU A 106 11.94 4.23 8.55
C LEU A 106 11.49 2.81 8.17
N PHE A 107 11.32 2.56 6.86
CA PHE A 107 10.77 1.29 6.36
C PHE A 107 11.84 0.25 6.04
N THR A 108 13.09 0.63 5.94
CA THR A 108 14.19 -0.33 5.75
C THR A 108 14.72 -0.87 7.07
N GLY A 109 14.33 -0.26 8.20
CA GLY A 109 14.81 -0.69 9.50
C GLY A 109 16.19 -0.20 9.85
N ASP A 110 16.83 0.60 9.00
CA ASP A 110 18.17 1.12 9.27
C ASP A 110 18.05 2.46 10.01
N GLN A 111 17.78 2.38 11.30
CA GLN A 111 17.61 3.54 12.15
C GLN A 111 18.87 3.87 12.94
N ARG A 112 19.93 3.11 12.75
CA ARG A 112 21.18 3.27 13.50
C ARG A 112 21.98 4.51 13.11
N THR A 113 21.68 5.06 11.96
CA THR A 113 22.47 6.14 11.37
C THR A 113 22.08 7.53 11.90
N PHE A 114 21.16 7.60 12.77
CA PHE A 114 20.79 8.87 13.40
C PHE A 114 21.67 9.22 14.58
#